data_dd02a3387d5cf0923e0d2bcd0cc223f8
#
_entry.id   dd02a3387d5cf0923e0d2bcd0cc223f8
#
_cell.length_a   1.000
_cell.length_b   1.000
_cell.length_c   1.000
_cell.angle_alpha   90.00
_cell.angle_beta   90.00
_cell.angle_gamma   90.00
#
_symmetry.space_group_name_H-M   'P 1'
#
loop_
_entity.id
_entity.type
_entity.pdbx_description
1 polymer ?
#
loop_
_entity_poly.entity_id
_entity_poly.type
_entity_poly.pdbx_seq_one_letter_code
_entity_poly.pdbx_strand_id
1 'polypeptide(L)'
;MKIKPQLLKSLAFIVLLALLAAISYSAPTRSKQIKLTSSYPATVCPAIGNKVASIASLTNSKINRRGIDGRSKKLSPGNSTVIPLTNDAILVEGNSGTALTFANNGWKAVVPCSVSNGQQWFAGGSGALTSKSILYIINSGFSEAAVDIEIFTPNGKLEPSAVLIPQNSTKKISVDTLVPGEEVIMIAVNTKSGRVSSYLFDERKKGLKSLGADFVAPVASPAKRLTIASISGLTSKLIDKNNSISHNLHLLVPGKIDAEIEVTVNSKDGNFVPVGLSQLKVTSQRVLDIPLTFAPDNQSFSIIINSNQPILASVLTNLTFGKNNEIAWASASDQLTKWSVNLTGSRPVLNFSGDQINILITATGVNGKKIEEQISGSNFITWQAPVGLSRLQVSAKGKGISGGVILFPDSGSIGSSYIPMNNGANLETAAEPVSDAGVITRG
;
A
#
# COMPACT_ATOMS: atom_id res chain seq x y z
N MET A 1 -17.61 30.85 -82.04
CA MET A 1 -17.32 29.49 -81.59
C MET A 1 -18.33 29.11 -80.50
N LYS A 2 -19.38 28.35 -80.82
CA LYS A 2 -20.44 28.00 -79.86
C LYS A 2 -20.00 26.76 -79.09
N ILE A 3 -19.69 26.90 -77.84
CA ILE A 3 -19.32 25.79 -76.95
C ILE A 3 -20.57 24.88 -76.83
N LYS A 4 -20.41 23.59 -77.09
CA LYS A 4 -21.53 22.59 -77.01
C LYS A 4 -21.98 22.52 -75.53
N PRO A 5 -23.29 22.57 -75.22
CA PRO A 5 -23.85 22.60 -73.90
C PRO A 5 -23.46 21.38 -73.01
N GLN A 6 -23.05 20.29 -73.60
CA GLN A 6 -22.55 19.09 -72.92
C GLN A 6 -21.15 19.34 -72.27
N LEU A 7 -20.27 20.12 -72.97
CA LEU A 7 -18.94 20.42 -72.43
C LEU A 7 -19.04 21.36 -71.22
N LEU A 8 -20.03 22.26 -71.21
CA LEU A 8 -20.29 23.16 -70.09
C LEU A 8 -20.77 22.41 -68.85
N LYS A 9 -21.59 21.36 -69.00
CA LYS A 9 -22.09 20.52 -67.89
C LYS A 9 -20.98 19.66 -67.32
N SER A 10 -20.09 19.08 -68.11
CA SER A 10 -18.94 18.31 -67.62
C SER A 10 -17.93 19.20 -66.89
N LEU A 11 -17.69 20.42 -67.36
CA LEU A 11 -16.81 21.35 -66.71
C LEU A 11 -17.36 21.80 -65.34
N ALA A 12 -18.67 22.05 -65.26
CA ALA A 12 -19.35 22.42 -64.03
C ALA A 12 -19.29 21.26 -62.99
N PHE A 13 -19.41 20.02 -63.45
CA PHE A 13 -19.33 18.82 -62.57
C PHE A 13 -17.91 18.60 -62.03
N ILE A 14 -16.88 18.81 -62.86
CA ILE A 14 -15.47 18.74 -62.44
C ILE A 14 -15.13 19.82 -61.44
N VAL A 15 -15.60 21.08 -61.65
CA VAL A 15 -15.42 22.18 -60.72
C VAL A 15 -16.12 21.90 -59.40
N LEU A 16 -17.32 21.33 -59.43
CA LEU A 16 -18.04 20.95 -58.19
C LEU A 16 -17.31 19.86 -57.40
N LEU A 17 -16.78 18.82 -58.06
CA LEU A 17 -15.98 17.81 -57.44
C LEU A 17 -14.66 18.35 -56.83
N ALA A 18 -14.00 19.25 -57.53
CA ALA A 18 -12.80 19.91 -57.04
C ALA A 18 -13.08 20.78 -55.80
N LEU A 19 -14.22 21.51 -55.80
CA LEU A 19 -14.68 22.28 -54.65
C LEU A 19 -15.02 21.39 -53.44
N LEU A 20 -15.70 20.26 -53.63
CA LEU A 20 -15.99 19.30 -52.59
C LEU A 20 -14.71 18.66 -52.03
N ALA A 21 -13.74 18.33 -52.85
CA ALA A 21 -12.45 17.84 -52.45
C ALA A 21 -11.64 18.89 -51.65
N ALA A 22 -11.67 20.17 -52.07
CA ALA A 22 -11.02 21.26 -51.34
C ALA A 22 -11.66 21.54 -49.99
N ILE A 23 -13.00 21.46 -49.90
CA ILE A 23 -13.72 21.59 -48.62
C ILE A 23 -13.41 20.40 -47.68
N SER A 24 -13.29 19.17 -48.19
CA SER A 24 -12.92 18.02 -47.41
C SER A 24 -11.47 18.08 -46.88
N TYR A 25 -10.57 18.69 -47.66
CA TYR A 25 -9.18 18.85 -47.31
C TYR A 25 -8.96 20.00 -46.31
N SER A 26 -9.80 21.03 -46.34
CA SER A 26 -9.73 22.18 -45.43
C SER A 26 -10.59 22.05 -44.18
N ALA A 27 -11.37 20.97 -44.06
CA ALA A 27 -12.07 20.70 -42.81
C ALA A 27 -11.04 20.38 -41.73
N PRO A 28 -10.84 21.26 -40.75
CA PRO A 28 -9.91 20.93 -39.68
C PRO A 28 -10.47 19.69 -38.97
N THR A 29 -9.77 18.57 -39.08
CA THR A 29 -9.96 17.42 -38.19
C THR A 29 -9.57 17.89 -36.79
N ARG A 30 -10.40 18.72 -36.20
CA ARG A 30 -10.39 18.94 -34.77
C ARG A 30 -10.88 17.64 -34.14
N SER A 31 -9.99 16.68 -34.00
CA SER A 31 -10.13 15.74 -32.90
C SER A 31 -10.11 16.61 -31.65
N LYS A 32 -11.28 17.01 -31.14
CA LYS A 32 -11.41 17.41 -29.75
C LYS A 32 -10.83 16.22 -28.99
N GLN A 33 -9.59 16.36 -28.54
CA GLN A 33 -9.09 15.48 -27.48
C GLN A 33 -10.05 15.73 -26.31
N ILE A 34 -11.06 14.90 -26.21
CA ILE A 34 -11.89 14.82 -25.02
C ILE A 34 -10.91 14.31 -23.98
N LYS A 35 -10.35 15.24 -23.19
CA LYS A 35 -9.63 14.90 -22.00
C LYS A 35 -10.67 14.23 -21.10
N LEU A 36 -10.81 12.90 -21.21
CA LEU A 36 -11.51 12.13 -20.20
C LEU A 36 -10.72 12.34 -18.92
N THR A 37 -11.14 13.27 -18.11
CA THR A 37 -10.81 13.27 -16.71
C THR A 37 -11.52 12.06 -16.14
N SER A 38 -10.88 10.87 -16.28
CA SER A 38 -11.39 9.69 -15.64
C SER A 38 -11.40 10.00 -14.15
N SER A 39 -12.58 10.03 -13.55
CA SER A 39 -12.76 10.09 -12.10
C SER A 39 -12.20 8.84 -11.40
N TYR A 40 -11.53 7.99 -12.09
CA TYR A 40 -10.89 6.78 -11.64
C TYR A 40 -9.44 6.75 -12.13
N PRO A 41 -8.53 6.32 -11.23
CA PRO A 41 -8.78 5.59 -10.00
C PRO A 41 -8.88 6.52 -8.79
N ALA A 42 -9.88 6.34 -7.98
CA ALA A 42 -9.91 6.87 -6.62
C ALA A 42 -9.14 5.91 -5.70
N THR A 43 -8.42 6.45 -4.73
CA THR A 43 -7.94 5.67 -3.61
C THR A 43 -9.05 5.54 -2.57
N VAL A 44 -9.16 4.37 -1.98
CA VAL A 44 -10.11 4.06 -0.93
C VAL A 44 -9.37 4.07 0.39
N CYS A 45 -9.93 4.72 1.39
CA CYS A 45 -9.36 4.78 2.73
C CYS A 45 -10.35 4.15 3.73
N PRO A 46 -9.88 3.32 4.68
CA PRO A 46 -10.74 2.66 5.64
C PRO A 46 -11.28 3.63 6.70
N ALA A 47 -12.40 3.29 7.32
CA ALA A 47 -12.90 3.95 8.52
C ALA A 47 -12.87 2.99 9.70
N ILE A 48 -12.06 3.31 10.71
CA ILE A 48 -11.98 2.54 11.95
C ILE A 48 -12.88 3.15 13.01
N GLY A 49 -14.11 2.66 13.10
CA GLY A 49 -15.05 3.07 14.14
C GLY A 49 -15.30 4.59 14.17
N ASN A 50 -15.74 5.11 15.31
CA ASN A 50 -15.99 6.54 15.55
C ASN A 50 -14.71 7.33 15.89
N LYS A 51 -13.56 6.98 15.33
CA LYS A 51 -12.28 7.63 15.63
C LYS A 51 -12.05 8.80 14.70
N VAL A 52 -11.37 9.80 15.21
CA VAL A 52 -10.90 10.93 14.42
C VAL A 52 -9.64 10.50 13.69
N ALA A 53 -9.59 10.71 12.39
CA ALA A 53 -8.40 10.49 11.60
C ALA A 53 -7.91 11.79 10.96
N SER A 54 -6.61 11.88 10.77
CA SER A 54 -6.00 12.91 9.94
C SER A 54 -5.79 12.36 8.54
N ILE A 55 -6.26 13.09 7.54
CA ILE A 55 -6.00 12.80 6.12
C ILE A 55 -4.93 13.74 5.60
N ALA A 56 -3.99 13.20 4.86
CA ALA A 56 -2.93 13.95 4.22
C ALA A 56 -2.70 13.46 2.79
N SER A 57 -2.42 14.37 1.85
CA SER A 57 -2.15 14.07 0.44
C SER A 57 -0.97 14.86 -0.09
N LEU A 58 -0.35 14.41 -1.18
CA LEU A 58 0.83 15.05 -1.78
C LEU A 58 0.52 16.37 -2.49
N THR A 59 -0.69 16.53 -3.00
CA THR A 59 -1.06 17.71 -3.77
C THR A 59 -1.46 18.90 -2.90
N ASN A 60 -1.14 20.11 -3.33
CA ASN A 60 -1.65 21.36 -2.76
C ASN A 60 -3.01 21.74 -3.34
N SER A 61 -3.43 21.14 -4.45
CA SER A 61 -4.73 21.39 -5.05
C SER A 61 -5.85 20.75 -4.25
N LYS A 62 -7.06 21.29 -4.38
CA LYS A 62 -8.24 20.72 -3.73
C LYS A 62 -8.50 19.33 -4.30
N ILE A 63 -8.62 18.34 -3.43
CA ILE A 63 -9.03 16.99 -3.79
C ILE A 63 -10.52 16.80 -3.46
N ASN A 64 -11.17 15.94 -4.22
CA ASN A 64 -12.51 15.50 -3.89
C ASN A 64 -12.42 14.33 -2.90
N ARG A 65 -12.98 14.53 -1.72
CA ARG A 65 -13.30 13.44 -0.80
C ARG A 65 -14.76 13.09 -0.99
N ARG A 66 -15.04 11.85 -1.26
CA ARG A 66 -16.40 11.31 -1.32
C ARG A 66 -16.55 10.24 -0.24
N GLY A 67 -17.61 10.33 0.58
CA GLY A 67 -18.04 9.21 1.39
C GLY A 67 -18.48 8.07 0.48
N ILE A 68 -18.42 6.84 0.96
CA ILE A 68 -18.92 5.68 0.20
C ILE A 68 -20.42 5.81 -0.10
N ASP A 69 -21.15 6.58 0.70
CA ASP A 69 -22.55 6.95 0.51
C ASP A 69 -22.81 7.97 -0.61
N GLY A 70 -21.77 8.37 -1.33
CA GLY A 70 -21.85 9.32 -2.44
C GLY A 70 -21.74 10.79 -2.05
N ARG A 71 -21.78 11.15 -0.76
CA ARG A 71 -21.63 12.54 -0.32
C ARG A 71 -20.21 13.04 -0.54
N SER A 72 -20.04 14.11 -1.27
CA SER A 72 -18.72 14.66 -1.60
C SER A 72 -18.41 15.93 -0.82
N LYS A 73 -17.15 16.11 -0.46
CA LYS A 73 -16.60 17.32 0.15
C LYS A 73 -15.24 17.62 -0.45
N LYS A 74 -15.01 18.87 -0.85
CA LYS A 74 -13.69 19.33 -1.25
C LYS A 74 -12.82 19.52 -0.02
N LEU A 75 -11.63 18.96 -0.04
CA LEU A 75 -10.61 19.14 0.98
C LEU A 75 -9.42 19.88 0.39
N SER A 76 -8.80 20.72 1.19
CA SER A 76 -7.49 21.33 0.86
C SER A 76 -6.39 20.43 1.48
N PRO A 77 -5.73 19.60 0.69
CA PRO A 77 -4.94 18.48 1.22
C PRO A 77 -3.52 18.86 1.58
N GLY A 78 -3.13 20.08 1.35
CA GLY A 78 -1.79 20.59 1.65
C GLY A 78 -1.38 20.42 3.11
N ASN A 79 -2.34 20.43 4.00
CA ASN A 79 -2.16 20.24 5.42
C ASN A 79 -2.90 18.98 5.87
N SER A 80 -2.37 18.30 6.89
CA SER A 80 -3.12 17.25 7.57
C SER A 80 -4.44 17.84 8.07
N THR A 81 -5.54 17.33 7.57
CA THR A 81 -6.87 17.78 7.96
C THR A 81 -7.48 16.72 8.86
N VAL A 82 -7.84 17.11 10.07
CA VAL A 82 -8.61 16.24 10.97
C VAL A 82 -10.02 16.09 10.41
N ILE A 83 -10.42 14.86 10.18
CA ILE A 83 -11.77 14.54 9.71
C ILE A 83 -12.45 13.63 10.71
N PRO A 84 -13.68 13.93 11.10
CA PRO A 84 -14.51 12.94 11.81
C PRO A 84 -14.77 11.81 10.82
N LEU A 85 -14.33 10.60 11.16
CA LEU A 85 -14.70 9.42 10.41
C LEU A 85 -16.04 8.95 10.95
N THR A 86 -17.04 8.98 10.08
CA THR A 86 -18.23 8.14 10.22
C THR A 86 -17.81 6.67 10.05
N ASN A 87 -18.71 5.75 10.34
CA ASN A 87 -18.41 4.31 10.20
C ASN A 87 -18.08 3.85 8.77
N ASP A 88 -18.08 4.78 7.80
CA ASP A 88 -17.96 4.48 6.38
C ASP A 88 -16.61 4.91 5.82
N ALA A 89 -16.12 4.10 4.91
CA ALA A 89 -14.91 4.37 4.14
C ALA A 89 -15.05 5.66 3.32
N ILE A 90 -13.93 6.26 2.99
CA ILE A 90 -13.86 7.44 2.13
C ILE A 90 -13.09 7.13 0.86
N LEU A 91 -13.56 7.72 -0.24
CA LEU A 91 -12.86 7.72 -1.51
C LEU A 91 -12.17 9.07 -1.70
N VAL A 92 -10.92 9.04 -2.10
CA VAL A 92 -10.13 10.22 -2.43
C VAL A 92 -9.84 10.19 -3.91
N GLU A 93 -10.47 11.12 -4.64
CA GLU A 93 -10.31 11.23 -6.09
C GLU A 93 -9.11 12.13 -6.42
N GLY A 94 -8.33 11.71 -7.38
CA GLY A 94 -7.39 12.57 -8.11
C GLY A 94 -5.94 12.51 -7.70
N ASN A 95 -5.48 11.97 -6.57
CA ASN A 95 -4.03 11.90 -6.34
C ASN A 95 -3.59 10.73 -5.48
N SER A 96 -2.39 10.26 -5.79
CA SER A 96 -1.63 9.26 -5.06
C SER A 96 -1.03 9.83 -3.77
N GLY A 97 -0.63 8.96 -2.87
CA GLY A 97 0.10 9.33 -1.66
C GLY A 97 -0.77 9.86 -0.52
N THR A 98 -2.08 9.60 -0.55
CA THR A 98 -2.96 9.86 0.59
C THR A 98 -2.77 8.80 1.67
N ALA A 99 -2.65 9.24 2.92
CA ALA A 99 -2.61 8.37 4.09
C ALA A 99 -3.56 8.86 5.17
N LEU A 100 -4.05 7.93 5.96
CA LEU A 100 -4.80 8.21 7.18
C LEU A 100 -3.95 7.86 8.40
N THR A 101 -3.98 8.74 9.38
CA THR A 101 -3.40 8.52 10.69
C THR A 101 -4.51 8.38 11.71
N PHE A 102 -4.56 7.26 12.38
CA PHE A 102 -5.46 6.97 13.49
C PHE A 102 -4.69 7.05 14.80
N ALA A 103 -5.30 7.57 15.83
CA ALA A 103 -4.72 7.63 17.16
C ALA A 103 -5.74 7.33 18.25
N ASN A 104 -5.31 6.69 19.31
CA ASN A 104 -6.07 6.43 20.53
C ASN A 104 -5.14 6.63 21.74
N ASN A 105 -5.70 6.56 22.95
CA ASN A 105 -4.96 6.75 24.21
C ASN A 105 -3.90 5.67 24.52
N GLY A 106 -3.43 4.91 23.58
CA GLY A 106 -2.44 3.86 23.79
C GLY A 106 -1.79 3.38 22.50
N TRP A 107 -2.14 3.96 21.35
CA TRP A 107 -1.52 3.60 20.09
C TRP A 107 -1.78 4.64 18.99
N LYS A 108 -0.93 4.61 17.98
CA LYS A 108 -1.07 5.38 16.74
C LYS A 108 -0.76 4.45 15.56
N ALA A 109 -1.63 4.41 14.57
CA ALA A 109 -1.45 3.60 13.37
C ALA A 109 -1.63 4.47 12.11
N VAL A 110 -0.85 4.19 11.08
CA VAL A 110 -0.93 4.90 9.80
C VAL A 110 -1.16 3.91 8.67
N VAL A 111 -2.06 4.26 7.77
CA VAL A 111 -2.36 3.44 6.61
C VAL A 111 -2.45 4.29 5.35
N PRO A 112 -1.69 3.96 4.30
CA PRO A 112 -1.89 4.53 2.98
C PRO A 112 -3.25 4.09 2.40
N CYS A 113 -3.95 5.01 1.74
CA CYS A 113 -5.14 4.66 1.01
C CYS A 113 -4.77 3.87 -0.25
N SER A 114 -5.47 2.79 -0.53
CA SER A 114 -5.17 1.88 -1.63
C SER A 114 -6.21 1.93 -2.74
N VAL A 115 -5.84 1.43 -3.89
CA VAL A 115 -6.77 1.13 -4.99
C VAL A 115 -7.39 -0.25 -4.80
N SER A 116 -8.51 -0.50 -5.48
CA SER A 116 -9.14 -1.82 -5.50
C SER A 116 -8.28 -2.82 -6.26
N ASN A 117 -8.12 -4.02 -5.70
CA ASN A 117 -7.32 -5.11 -6.25
C ASN A 117 -8.14 -6.40 -6.36
N GLY A 118 -7.76 -7.26 -7.33
CA GLY A 118 -8.37 -8.57 -7.50
C GLY A 118 -7.97 -9.57 -6.43
N GLN A 119 -6.78 -9.44 -5.86
CA GLN A 119 -6.27 -10.27 -4.78
C GLN A 119 -5.41 -9.43 -3.83
N GLN A 120 -5.55 -9.67 -2.54
CA GLN A 120 -4.72 -9.07 -1.50
C GLN A 120 -4.38 -10.13 -0.45
N TRP A 121 -3.13 -10.13 0.00
CA TRP A 121 -2.62 -11.03 1.03
C TRP A 121 -2.22 -10.23 2.25
N PHE A 122 -2.66 -10.67 3.42
CA PHE A 122 -2.27 -10.12 4.71
C PHE A 122 -1.46 -11.16 5.46
N ALA A 123 -0.16 -10.91 5.59
CA ALA A 123 0.73 -11.81 6.29
C ALA A 123 0.75 -11.48 7.79
N GLY A 124 -0.36 -11.70 8.48
CA GLY A 124 -0.49 -11.38 9.89
C GLY A 124 -1.94 -11.25 10.34
N GLY A 125 -2.11 -10.86 11.59
CA GLY A 125 -3.39 -10.79 12.28
C GLY A 125 -3.54 -11.90 13.31
N SER A 126 -4.63 -11.88 14.07
CA SER A 126 -4.87 -12.83 15.16
C SER A 126 -6.36 -12.96 15.46
N GLY A 127 -6.80 -14.16 15.77
CA GLY A 127 -8.13 -14.50 16.32
C GLY A 127 -8.09 -14.77 17.83
N ALA A 128 -6.98 -14.48 18.50
CA ALA A 128 -6.83 -14.70 19.94
C ALA A 128 -7.73 -13.75 20.77
N LEU A 129 -8.05 -14.18 21.99
CA LEU A 129 -8.86 -13.36 22.92
C LEU A 129 -8.22 -12.01 23.26
N THR A 130 -6.92 -11.89 23.14
CA THR A 130 -6.16 -10.66 23.37
C THR A 130 -6.10 -9.76 22.14
N SER A 131 -6.62 -10.20 21.00
CA SER A 131 -6.63 -9.47 19.73
C SER A 131 -8.04 -9.04 19.35
N LYS A 132 -8.12 -7.89 18.68
CA LYS A 132 -9.28 -7.39 17.96
C LYS A 132 -8.89 -7.10 16.52
N SER A 133 -8.42 -8.12 15.81
CA SER A 133 -8.18 -8.01 14.39
C SER A 133 -9.49 -7.90 13.64
N ILE A 134 -9.61 -6.86 12.82
CA ILE A 134 -10.79 -6.61 11.98
C ILE A 134 -10.36 -6.51 10.52
N LEU A 135 -10.97 -7.34 9.69
CA LEU A 135 -10.83 -7.27 8.24
C LEU A 135 -11.95 -6.36 7.70
N TYR A 136 -11.55 -5.24 7.09
CA TYR A 136 -12.42 -4.32 6.39
C TYR A 136 -12.38 -4.65 4.90
N ILE A 137 -13.53 -4.92 4.30
CA ILE A 137 -13.67 -5.13 2.86
C ILE A 137 -14.62 -4.06 2.34
N ILE A 138 -14.11 -3.20 1.47
CA ILE A 138 -14.77 -1.98 1.03
C ILE A 138 -15.09 -2.12 -0.45
N ASN A 139 -16.36 -2.19 -0.80
CA ASN A 139 -16.81 -2.18 -2.18
C ASN A 139 -17.12 -0.75 -2.60
N SER A 140 -16.23 -0.16 -3.38
CA SER A 140 -16.41 1.17 -3.98
C SER A 140 -17.07 1.14 -5.36
N GLY A 141 -17.49 -0.03 -5.82
CA GLY A 141 -18.16 -0.23 -7.11
C GLY A 141 -19.66 0.05 -7.05
N PHE A 142 -20.28 0.07 -8.23
CA PHE A 142 -21.72 0.32 -8.40
C PHE A 142 -22.56 -0.97 -8.46
N SER A 143 -21.94 -2.12 -8.27
CA SER A 143 -22.59 -3.44 -8.19
C SER A 143 -22.11 -4.17 -6.95
N GLU A 144 -22.85 -5.19 -6.52
CA GLU A 144 -22.41 -6.11 -5.49
C GLU A 144 -21.09 -6.78 -5.86
N ALA A 145 -20.20 -6.92 -4.90
CA ALA A 145 -18.96 -7.64 -5.02
C ALA A 145 -19.01 -8.99 -4.31
N ALA A 146 -18.45 -10.02 -4.93
CA ALA A 146 -18.26 -11.33 -4.34
C ALA A 146 -16.78 -11.54 -4.03
N VAL A 147 -16.48 -11.98 -2.81
CA VAL A 147 -15.13 -12.14 -2.30
C VAL A 147 -15.01 -13.47 -1.57
N ASP A 148 -13.95 -14.23 -1.84
CA ASP A 148 -13.55 -15.38 -1.04
C ASP A 148 -12.46 -14.97 -0.05
N ILE A 149 -12.60 -15.34 1.20
CA ILE A 149 -11.63 -15.15 2.26
C ILE A 149 -11.02 -16.52 2.58
N GLU A 150 -9.72 -16.66 2.33
CA GLU A 150 -8.96 -17.85 2.70
C GLU A 150 -8.10 -17.53 3.92
N ILE A 151 -8.12 -18.41 4.91
CA ILE A 151 -7.37 -18.22 6.15
C ILE A 151 -6.44 -19.41 6.36
N PHE A 152 -5.21 -19.08 6.72
CA PHE A 152 -4.15 -20.03 7.05
C PHE A 152 -3.77 -19.84 8.52
N THR A 153 -3.64 -20.96 9.22
CA THR A 153 -3.28 -21.03 10.64
C THR A 153 -2.06 -21.93 10.82
N PRO A 154 -1.44 -22.02 11.98
CA PRO A 154 -0.42 -23.04 12.27
C PRO A 154 -0.94 -24.48 12.10
N ASN A 155 -2.24 -24.68 12.25
CA ASN A 155 -2.89 -25.99 12.11
C ASN A 155 -3.25 -26.35 10.67
N GLY A 156 -3.18 -25.38 9.74
CA GLY A 156 -3.45 -25.58 8.32
C GLY A 156 -4.36 -24.51 7.71
N LYS A 157 -4.69 -24.70 6.43
CA LYS A 157 -5.64 -23.88 5.70
C LYS A 157 -7.08 -24.24 6.09
N LEU A 158 -7.89 -23.23 6.38
CA LEU A 158 -9.33 -23.39 6.63
C LEU A 158 -10.13 -23.38 5.32
N GLU A 159 -11.38 -23.87 5.40
CA GLU A 159 -12.32 -23.76 4.30
C GLU A 159 -12.59 -22.27 3.96
N PRO A 160 -12.57 -21.88 2.68
CA PRO A 160 -12.81 -20.51 2.28
C PRO A 160 -14.20 -20.02 2.67
N SER A 161 -14.29 -18.80 3.14
CA SER A 161 -15.56 -18.12 3.44
C SER A 161 -15.93 -17.17 2.30
N ALA A 162 -17.06 -17.45 1.62
CA ALA A 162 -17.59 -16.56 0.60
C ALA A 162 -18.42 -15.43 1.23
N VAL A 163 -18.16 -14.20 0.82
CA VAL A 163 -18.81 -13.01 1.35
C VAL A 163 -19.30 -12.12 0.22
N LEU A 164 -20.58 -11.71 0.30
CA LEU A 164 -21.15 -10.70 -0.59
C LEU A 164 -21.10 -9.33 0.09
N ILE A 165 -20.68 -8.32 -0.67
CA ILE A 165 -20.55 -6.95 -0.19
C ILE A 165 -21.39 -6.05 -1.11
N PRO A 166 -22.48 -5.45 -0.60
CA PRO A 166 -23.33 -4.56 -1.38
C PRO A 166 -22.53 -3.42 -2.01
N GLN A 167 -23.05 -2.85 -3.08
CA GLN A 167 -22.48 -1.66 -3.71
C GLN A 167 -22.30 -0.52 -2.68
N ASN A 168 -21.23 0.25 -2.82
CA ASN A 168 -20.93 1.41 -1.99
C ASN A 168 -21.02 1.12 -0.48
N SER A 169 -20.51 -0.02 -0.04
CA SER A 169 -20.58 -0.44 1.35
C SER A 169 -19.26 -0.97 1.90
N THR A 170 -19.15 -1.03 3.22
CA THR A 170 -18.04 -1.62 3.96
C THR A 170 -18.53 -2.80 4.78
N LYS A 171 -17.94 -3.97 4.55
CA LYS A 171 -18.11 -5.14 5.43
C LYS A 171 -16.97 -5.16 6.44
N LYS A 172 -17.32 -5.24 7.72
CA LYS A 172 -16.38 -5.42 8.83
C LYS A 172 -16.51 -6.85 9.33
N ILE A 173 -15.42 -7.58 9.35
CA ILE A 173 -15.38 -8.97 9.80
C ILE A 173 -14.39 -9.06 10.95
N SER A 174 -14.86 -9.44 12.13
CA SER A 174 -14.00 -9.72 13.26
C SER A 174 -13.31 -11.06 13.03
N VAL A 175 -11.98 -11.06 13.09
CA VAL A 175 -11.18 -12.24 12.73
C VAL A 175 -11.41 -13.39 13.72
N ASP A 176 -11.63 -13.10 14.99
CA ASP A 176 -11.94 -14.06 16.04
C ASP A 176 -13.22 -14.85 15.78
N THR A 177 -14.16 -14.29 14.99
CA THR A 177 -15.38 -15.01 14.59
C THR A 177 -15.12 -16.08 13.51
N LEU A 178 -14.03 -15.95 12.77
CA LEU A 178 -13.62 -16.88 11.73
C LEU A 178 -12.63 -17.93 12.26
N VAL A 179 -11.75 -17.53 13.17
CA VAL A 179 -10.65 -18.37 13.69
C VAL A 179 -10.44 -18.14 15.19
N PRO A 180 -11.39 -18.53 16.03
CA PRO A 180 -11.32 -18.26 17.45
C PRO A 180 -10.10 -18.93 18.09
N GLY A 181 -9.34 -18.15 18.87
CA GLY A 181 -8.20 -18.62 19.65
C GLY A 181 -6.86 -18.72 18.92
N GLU A 182 -6.82 -18.53 17.59
CA GLU A 182 -5.57 -18.60 16.81
C GLU A 182 -4.74 -17.32 17.00
N GLU A 183 -3.53 -17.45 17.52
CA GLU A 183 -2.67 -16.29 17.83
C GLU A 183 -2.02 -15.67 16.60
N VAL A 184 -1.77 -16.49 15.58
CA VAL A 184 -1.09 -16.08 14.33
C VAL A 184 -1.84 -16.63 13.14
N ILE A 185 -2.17 -15.77 12.21
CA ILE A 185 -2.85 -16.15 10.97
C ILE A 185 -2.30 -15.39 9.78
N MET A 186 -2.62 -15.89 8.58
CA MET A 186 -2.50 -15.13 7.32
C MET A 186 -3.78 -15.23 6.52
N ILE A 187 -4.14 -14.17 5.82
CA ILE A 187 -5.42 -14.06 5.12
C ILE A 187 -5.19 -13.73 3.65
N ALA A 188 -5.88 -14.43 2.75
CA ALA A 188 -6.04 -14.03 1.36
C ALA A 188 -7.47 -13.53 1.13
N VAL A 189 -7.61 -12.40 0.47
CA VAL A 189 -8.88 -11.84 0.03
C VAL A 189 -8.90 -11.88 -1.48
N ASN A 190 -9.73 -12.74 -2.05
CA ASN A 190 -9.84 -13.00 -3.49
C ASN A 190 -11.14 -12.41 -4.01
N THR A 191 -11.07 -11.35 -4.81
CA THR A 191 -12.24 -10.73 -5.44
C THR A 191 -12.66 -11.54 -6.66
N LYS A 192 -13.86 -12.12 -6.62
CA LYS A 192 -14.44 -12.88 -7.74
C LYS A 192 -15.21 -11.98 -8.70
N SER A 193 -15.85 -10.96 -8.15
CA SER A 193 -16.55 -9.94 -8.93
C SER A 193 -16.58 -8.60 -8.18
N GLY A 194 -16.74 -7.50 -8.91
CA GLY A 194 -16.82 -6.15 -8.34
C GLY A 194 -15.44 -5.51 -8.12
N ARG A 195 -15.40 -4.49 -7.26
CA ARG A 195 -14.19 -3.71 -6.92
C ARG A 195 -14.06 -3.55 -5.42
N VAL A 196 -13.11 -4.22 -4.82
CA VAL A 196 -12.88 -4.14 -3.39
C VAL A 196 -11.47 -3.67 -3.05
N SER A 197 -11.39 -2.89 -1.97
CA SER A 197 -10.16 -2.58 -1.25
C SER A 197 -10.26 -3.15 0.14
N SER A 198 -9.26 -3.90 0.58
CA SER A 198 -9.29 -4.55 1.88
C SER A 198 -8.20 -4.00 2.79
N TYR A 199 -8.48 -3.99 4.09
CA TYR A 199 -7.57 -3.56 5.14
C TYR A 199 -7.70 -4.47 6.34
N LEU A 200 -6.58 -4.89 6.88
CA LEU A 200 -6.54 -5.66 8.13
C LEU A 200 -5.94 -4.77 9.23
N PHE A 201 -6.73 -4.50 10.24
CA PHE A 201 -6.34 -3.75 11.43
C PHE A 201 -6.25 -4.68 12.62
N ASP A 202 -5.12 -4.72 13.31
CA ASP A 202 -4.88 -5.55 14.49
C ASP A 202 -4.69 -4.65 15.71
N GLU A 203 -5.64 -4.68 16.65
CA GLU A 203 -5.55 -4.02 17.96
C GLU A 203 -5.42 -5.09 19.04
N ARG A 204 -4.40 -5.01 19.87
CA ARG A 204 -4.14 -5.98 20.93
C ARG A 204 -4.38 -5.40 22.32
N LYS A 205 -4.94 -6.22 23.23
CA LYS A 205 -5.30 -5.83 24.60
C LYS A 205 -5.11 -7.01 25.55
N LYS A 206 -4.74 -6.69 26.77
CA LYS A 206 -4.79 -7.65 27.90
C LYS A 206 -5.68 -7.05 29.00
N GLY A 207 -6.93 -7.51 29.03
CA GLY A 207 -7.97 -6.86 29.83
C GLY A 207 -8.22 -5.42 29.34
N LEU A 208 -8.06 -4.43 30.21
CA LEU A 208 -8.19 -3.02 29.87
C LEU A 208 -6.88 -2.38 29.36
N LYS A 209 -5.76 -3.08 29.48
CA LYS A 209 -4.46 -2.56 29.06
C LYS A 209 -4.30 -2.71 27.54
N SER A 210 -4.02 -1.59 26.85
CA SER A 210 -3.60 -1.62 25.45
C SER A 210 -2.22 -2.28 25.31
N LEU A 211 -2.07 -3.14 24.32
CA LEU A 211 -0.80 -3.71 23.88
C LEU A 211 -0.33 -3.12 22.55
N GLY A 212 -1.06 -2.14 22.01
CA GLY A 212 -0.77 -1.48 20.74
C GLY A 212 -1.75 -1.86 19.64
N ALA A 213 -1.61 -1.18 18.52
CA ALA A 213 -2.35 -1.50 17.30
C ALA A 213 -1.59 -1.05 16.06
N ASP A 214 -1.70 -1.83 14.97
CA ASP A 214 -1.18 -1.45 13.66
C ASP A 214 -2.01 -2.06 12.54
N PHE A 215 -1.77 -1.61 11.32
CA PHE A 215 -2.29 -2.25 10.13
C PHE A 215 -1.33 -3.31 9.61
N VAL A 216 -1.85 -4.47 9.28
CA VAL A 216 -1.11 -5.44 8.47
C VAL A 216 -1.19 -4.97 7.03
N ALA A 217 -0.08 -4.47 6.49
CA ALA A 217 -0.06 -3.99 5.11
C ALA A 217 -0.22 -5.16 4.12
N PRO A 218 -1.03 -4.98 3.07
CA PRO A 218 -1.24 -6.04 2.09
C PRO A 218 0.00 -6.27 1.22
N VAL A 219 0.23 -7.53 0.86
CA VAL A 219 1.19 -7.97 -0.15
C VAL A 219 0.41 -8.39 -1.40
N ALA A 220 0.93 -8.05 -2.59
CA ALA A 220 0.21 -8.32 -3.84
C ALA A 220 0.14 -9.82 -4.16
N SER A 221 1.23 -10.55 -3.98
CA SER A 221 1.30 -12.00 -4.26
C SER A 221 2.45 -12.66 -3.51
N PRO A 222 2.35 -13.97 -3.24
CA PRO A 222 3.48 -14.77 -2.77
C PRO A 222 4.64 -14.75 -3.77
N ALA A 223 5.88 -14.73 -3.30
CA ALA A 223 7.06 -14.70 -4.15
C ALA A 223 8.18 -15.61 -3.60
N LYS A 224 9.11 -16.01 -4.49
CA LYS A 224 10.27 -16.83 -4.10
C LYS A 224 11.39 -16.02 -3.43
N ARG A 225 11.39 -14.72 -3.62
CA ARG A 225 12.28 -13.78 -2.94
C ARG A 225 11.45 -12.65 -2.38
N LEU A 226 11.55 -12.44 -1.08
CA LEU A 226 10.87 -11.37 -0.35
C LEU A 226 11.87 -10.51 0.39
N THR A 227 11.54 -9.24 0.55
CA THR A 227 12.30 -8.32 1.40
C THR A 227 11.35 -7.61 2.34
N ILE A 228 11.53 -7.80 3.65
CA ILE A 228 10.94 -6.97 4.69
C ILE A 228 11.93 -5.84 4.94
N ALA A 229 11.69 -4.70 4.30
CA ALA A 229 12.72 -3.68 4.12
C ALA A 229 13.03 -2.87 5.39
N SER A 230 12.16 -2.92 6.40
CA SER A 230 12.36 -2.10 7.59
C SER A 230 11.73 -2.75 8.82
N ILE A 231 12.55 -3.17 9.75
CA ILE A 231 12.15 -3.71 11.04
C ILE A 231 12.74 -2.79 12.11
N SER A 232 11.93 -2.35 13.05
CA SER A 232 12.36 -1.41 14.10
C SER A 232 13.42 -2.02 15.01
N GLY A 233 14.47 -1.27 15.31
CA GLY A 233 15.32 -1.48 16.47
C GLY A 233 15.02 -0.45 17.55
N LEU A 234 15.50 -0.67 18.76
CA LEU A 234 15.51 0.37 19.81
C LEU A 234 16.59 1.39 19.46
N THR A 235 16.21 2.66 19.33
CA THR A 235 17.23 3.70 19.19
C THR A 235 18.01 3.85 20.50
N SER A 236 19.27 4.31 20.43
CA SER A 236 20.13 4.50 21.60
C SER A 236 19.50 5.35 22.71
N LYS A 237 18.58 6.26 22.36
CA LYS A 237 17.81 7.08 23.32
C LYS A 237 16.70 6.32 24.05
N LEU A 238 16.31 5.14 23.54
CA LEU A 238 15.24 4.31 24.08
C LEU A 238 15.76 3.07 24.79
N ILE A 239 17.09 2.88 24.85
CA ILE A 239 17.71 1.79 25.60
C ILE A 239 17.66 2.16 27.09
N ASP A 240 16.63 1.68 27.76
CA ASP A 240 16.47 1.76 29.22
C ASP A 240 16.03 0.38 29.72
N LYS A 241 16.29 0.10 31.00
CA LYS A 241 15.93 -1.16 31.68
C LYS A 241 14.41 -1.47 31.62
N ASN A 242 13.60 -0.45 31.39
CA ASN A 242 12.15 -0.55 31.31
C ASN A 242 11.62 -0.68 29.87
N ASN A 243 12.50 -0.71 28.89
CA ASN A 243 12.14 -0.81 27.47
C ASN A 243 12.59 -2.14 26.92
N SER A 244 11.74 -2.77 26.13
CA SER A 244 12.04 -4.03 25.46
C SER A 244 11.48 -4.04 24.05
N ILE A 245 12.13 -4.81 23.18
CA ILE A 245 11.68 -5.08 21.83
C ILE A 245 11.82 -6.57 21.57
N SER A 246 10.83 -7.15 20.94
CA SER A 246 10.90 -8.52 20.45
C SER A 246 10.30 -8.63 19.06
N HIS A 247 10.78 -9.56 18.28
CA HIS A 247 10.37 -9.77 16.91
C HIS A 247 9.98 -11.22 16.68
N ASN A 248 8.89 -11.42 15.97
CA ASN A 248 8.46 -12.74 15.50
C ASN A 248 8.36 -12.71 13.97
N LEU A 249 9.08 -13.59 13.30
CA LEU A 249 8.98 -13.80 11.86
C LEU A 249 7.86 -14.80 11.58
N HIS A 250 6.88 -14.37 10.81
CA HIS A 250 5.79 -15.21 10.35
C HIS A 250 6.01 -15.59 8.89
N LEU A 251 5.81 -16.86 8.56
CA LEU A 251 6.03 -17.44 7.24
C LEU A 251 4.85 -18.29 6.82
N LEU A 252 4.52 -18.26 5.52
CA LEU A 252 3.51 -19.13 4.91
C LEU A 252 3.93 -19.55 3.51
N VAL A 253 3.84 -20.84 3.22
CA VAL A 253 3.83 -21.39 1.87
C VAL A 253 2.37 -21.66 1.49
N PRO A 254 1.71 -20.80 0.70
CA PRO A 254 0.28 -20.99 0.40
C PRO A 254 0.02 -22.13 -0.59
N GLY A 255 1.04 -22.55 -1.34
CA GLY A 255 1.00 -23.71 -2.24
C GLY A 255 0.84 -25.04 -1.50
N LYS A 256 0.89 -26.15 -2.25
CA LYS A 256 0.75 -27.52 -1.71
C LYS A 256 2.09 -28.25 -1.51
N ILE A 257 3.21 -27.61 -1.84
CA ILE A 257 4.55 -28.17 -1.77
C ILE A 257 5.31 -27.39 -0.70
N ASP A 258 5.95 -28.11 0.22
CA ASP A 258 6.79 -27.53 1.27
C ASP A 258 7.93 -26.71 0.65
N ALA A 259 8.37 -25.69 1.37
CA ALA A 259 9.47 -24.85 0.96
C ALA A 259 10.73 -25.10 1.79
N GLU A 260 11.87 -24.88 1.16
CA GLU A 260 13.14 -24.65 1.83
C GLU A 260 13.52 -23.20 1.64
N ILE A 261 13.84 -22.51 2.73
CA ILE A 261 14.13 -21.08 2.75
C ILE A 261 15.44 -20.77 3.42
N GLU A 262 16.03 -19.66 3.00
CA GLU A 262 17.16 -19.01 3.63
C GLU A 262 16.77 -17.58 4.02
N VAL A 263 17.10 -17.19 5.24
CA VAL A 263 16.83 -15.85 5.77
C VAL A 263 18.14 -15.11 5.97
N THR A 264 18.32 -13.99 5.28
CA THR A 264 19.45 -13.10 5.45
C THR A 264 19.00 -11.82 6.13
N VAL A 265 19.72 -11.38 7.15
CA VAL A 265 19.52 -10.09 7.82
C VAL A 265 20.50 -9.08 7.26
N ASN A 266 19.99 -7.92 6.84
CA ASN A 266 20.81 -6.78 6.43
C ASN A 266 20.67 -5.66 7.45
N SER A 267 21.79 -5.14 7.90
CA SER A 267 21.89 -4.01 8.82
C SER A 267 22.93 -3.02 8.34
N LYS A 268 23.08 -1.91 9.05
CA LYS A 268 24.13 -0.93 8.80
C LYS A 268 25.53 -1.55 8.91
N ASP A 269 25.69 -2.55 9.77
CA ASP A 269 26.98 -3.17 10.07
C ASP A 269 27.31 -4.36 9.14
N GLY A 270 26.43 -4.66 8.18
CA GLY A 270 26.61 -5.72 7.21
C GLY A 270 25.41 -6.66 7.12
N ASN A 271 25.66 -7.82 6.51
CA ASN A 271 24.67 -8.89 6.37
C ASN A 271 25.14 -10.18 7.05
N PHE A 272 24.19 -10.97 7.54
CA PHE A 272 24.45 -12.29 8.10
C PHE A 272 23.22 -13.18 7.99
N VAL A 273 23.46 -14.49 8.01
CA VAL A 273 22.41 -15.51 8.11
C VAL A 273 22.30 -15.96 9.57
N PRO A 274 21.16 -15.75 10.23
CA PRO A 274 21.00 -16.20 11.61
C PRO A 274 21.09 -17.71 11.74
N VAL A 275 21.59 -18.18 12.89
CA VAL A 275 21.70 -19.62 13.18
C VAL A 275 20.30 -20.27 13.11
N GLY A 276 20.20 -21.38 12.39
CA GLY A 276 18.96 -22.12 12.19
C GLY A 276 18.05 -21.59 11.08
N LEU A 277 18.42 -20.50 10.39
CA LEU A 277 17.63 -19.89 9.31
C LEU A 277 18.29 -19.98 7.93
N SER A 278 19.34 -20.79 7.77
CA SER A 278 20.03 -21.00 6.49
C SER A 278 19.37 -22.06 5.59
N GLN A 279 18.66 -23.03 6.18
CA GLN A 279 17.99 -24.12 5.46
C GLN A 279 16.71 -24.50 6.24
N LEU A 280 15.83 -23.52 6.41
CA LEU A 280 14.61 -23.73 7.15
C LEU A 280 13.54 -24.39 6.26
N LYS A 281 13.02 -25.52 6.71
CA LYS A 281 11.87 -26.17 6.06
C LYS A 281 10.57 -25.58 6.57
N VAL A 282 9.71 -25.15 5.65
CA VAL A 282 8.39 -24.58 5.94
C VAL A 282 7.32 -25.47 5.32
N THR A 283 6.49 -26.02 6.18
CA THR A 283 5.37 -26.88 5.74
C THR A 283 4.33 -26.07 5.01
N SER A 284 3.89 -26.58 3.87
CA SER A 284 2.88 -25.95 3.02
C SER A 284 1.55 -25.79 3.75
N GLN A 285 0.85 -24.69 3.44
CA GLN A 285 -0.47 -24.32 3.95
C GLN A 285 -0.56 -24.16 5.48
N ARG A 286 0.57 -24.02 6.16
CA ARG A 286 0.64 -23.76 7.61
C ARG A 286 1.44 -22.50 7.87
N VAL A 287 0.95 -21.70 8.80
CA VAL A 287 1.70 -20.52 9.27
C VAL A 287 2.75 -20.99 10.26
N LEU A 288 3.99 -20.57 10.03
CA LEU A 288 5.11 -20.79 10.94
C LEU A 288 5.44 -19.47 11.63
N ASP A 289 5.52 -19.49 12.96
CA ASP A 289 5.93 -18.37 13.82
C ASP A 289 7.31 -18.65 14.42
N ILE A 290 8.26 -17.76 14.19
CA ILE A 290 9.65 -17.90 14.61
C ILE A 290 10.06 -16.69 15.43
N PRO A 291 10.32 -16.81 16.75
CA PRO A 291 10.90 -15.75 17.51
C PRO A 291 12.33 -15.46 17.03
N LEU A 292 12.60 -14.18 16.70
CA LEU A 292 13.92 -13.74 16.29
C LEU A 292 14.73 -13.40 17.55
N THR A 293 15.70 -14.25 17.88
CA THR A 293 16.53 -14.11 19.11
C THR A 293 17.76 -13.22 18.90
N PHE A 294 17.95 -12.71 17.70
CA PHE A 294 19.00 -11.76 17.38
C PHE A 294 18.41 -10.34 17.23
N ALA A 295 19.15 -9.35 17.60
CA ALA A 295 18.89 -7.97 17.23
C ALA A 295 20.23 -7.35 16.86
N PRO A 296 20.39 -6.77 15.64
CA PRO A 296 21.56 -5.98 15.32
C PRO A 296 21.58 -4.76 16.26
N ASP A 297 22.54 -4.70 17.13
CA ASP A 297 22.86 -3.62 18.11
C ASP A 297 21.83 -2.47 18.24
N ASN A 298 20.56 -2.84 18.53
CA ASN A 298 19.45 -1.90 18.70
C ASN A 298 19.15 -0.98 17.50
N GLN A 299 19.57 -1.36 16.29
CA GLN A 299 19.33 -0.60 15.07
C GLN A 299 18.19 -1.22 14.25
N SER A 300 17.60 -0.43 13.37
CA SER A 300 16.67 -0.96 12.34
C SER A 300 17.44 -1.85 11.39
N PHE A 301 16.78 -2.87 10.90
CA PHE A 301 17.34 -3.85 9.97
C PHE A 301 16.29 -4.29 8.94
N SER A 302 16.71 -5.03 7.95
CA SER A 302 15.82 -5.69 6.99
C SER A 302 16.08 -7.18 6.95
N ILE A 303 15.09 -7.92 6.47
CA ILE A 303 15.18 -9.36 6.24
C ILE A 303 14.92 -9.63 4.76
N ILE A 304 15.83 -10.39 4.14
CA ILE A 304 15.67 -10.95 2.80
C ILE A 304 15.44 -12.44 2.96
N ILE A 305 14.41 -12.97 2.32
CA ILE A 305 14.08 -14.39 2.34
C ILE A 305 14.11 -14.91 0.92
N ASN A 306 14.96 -15.91 0.68
CA ASN A 306 15.01 -16.68 -0.55
C ASN A 306 14.34 -18.03 -0.32
N SER A 307 13.53 -18.49 -1.27
CA SER A 307 12.75 -19.72 -1.17
C SER A 307 12.68 -20.46 -2.50
N ASN A 308 12.62 -21.76 -2.46
CA ASN A 308 12.38 -22.59 -3.65
C ASN A 308 10.90 -22.61 -4.08
N GLN A 309 9.96 -22.20 -3.20
CA GLN A 309 8.52 -22.04 -3.46
C GLN A 309 8.07 -20.60 -3.20
N PRO A 310 6.96 -20.12 -3.82
CA PRO A 310 6.36 -18.85 -3.44
C PRO A 310 5.89 -18.83 -1.99
N ILE A 311 6.29 -17.83 -1.24
CA ILE A 311 6.00 -17.64 0.18
C ILE A 311 5.41 -16.26 0.48
N LEU A 312 4.87 -16.12 1.65
CA LEU A 312 4.53 -14.85 2.31
C LEU A 312 5.32 -14.73 3.61
N ALA A 313 5.67 -13.50 3.96
CA ALA A 313 6.37 -13.24 5.21
C ALA A 313 6.01 -11.87 5.79
N SER A 314 6.06 -11.78 7.11
CA SER A 314 6.01 -10.53 7.86
C SER A 314 6.76 -10.67 9.18
N VAL A 315 7.08 -9.54 9.80
CA VAL A 315 7.61 -9.51 11.17
C VAL A 315 6.65 -8.72 12.05
N LEU A 316 6.19 -9.36 13.11
CA LEU A 316 5.52 -8.67 14.21
C LEU A 316 6.57 -8.21 15.21
N THR A 317 6.61 -6.92 15.45
CA THR A 317 7.43 -6.29 16.48
C THR A 317 6.57 -5.93 17.67
N ASN A 318 6.91 -6.40 18.86
CA ASN A 318 6.33 -5.96 20.12
C ASN A 318 7.30 -5.02 20.81
N LEU A 319 6.81 -3.87 21.20
CA LEU A 319 7.58 -2.80 21.83
C LEU A 319 7.00 -2.51 23.21
N THR A 320 7.85 -2.38 24.22
CA THR A 320 7.47 -1.91 25.55
C THR A 320 8.28 -0.68 25.89
N PHE A 321 7.61 0.41 26.26
CA PHE A 321 8.21 1.65 26.73
C PHE A 321 7.65 1.99 28.09
N GLY A 322 8.40 1.66 29.13
CA GLY A 322 7.93 1.82 30.50
C GLY A 322 6.61 1.07 30.76
N LYS A 323 5.51 1.82 30.91
CA LYS A 323 4.18 1.23 31.13
C LYS A 323 3.37 0.97 29.85
N ASN A 324 3.86 1.45 28.72
CA ASN A 324 3.17 1.44 27.45
C ASN A 324 3.68 0.34 26.55
N ASN A 325 2.78 -0.26 25.77
CA ASN A 325 3.13 -1.27 24.80
C ASN A 325 2.61 -0.85 23.42
N GLU A 326 3.33 -1.27 22.40
CA GLU A 326 3.02 -1.05 20.99
C GLU A 326 3.30 -2.31 20.19
N ILE A 327 2.62 -2.42 19.06
CA ILE A 327 2.94 -3.42 18.04
C ILE A 327 3.17 -2.73 16.70
N ALA A 328 4.00 -3.34 15.86
CA ALA A 328 4.18 -2.94 14.47
C ALA A 328 4.27 -4.18 13.56
N TRP A 329 3.51 -4.15 12.46
CA TRP A 329 3.49 -5.21 11.46
C TRP A 329 4.32 -4.83 10.25
N ALA A 330 5.50 -5.41 10.11
CA ALA A 330 6.35 -5.22 8.95
C ALA A 330 6.10 -6.31 7.92
N SER A 331 5.32 -6.00 6.88
CA SER A 331 5.09 -6.88 5.73
C SER A 331 6.20 -6.72 4.69
N ALA A 332 6.37 -7.73 3.83
CA ALA A 332 7.27 -7.64 2.69
C ALA A 332 6.86 -6.49 1.75
N SER A 333 7.85 -5.80 1.21
CA SER A 333 7.67 -4.74 0.23
C SER A 333 8.07 -5.21 -1.17
N ASP A 334 7.40 -4.63 -2.18
CA ASP A 334 7.73 -4.84 -3.58
C ASP A 334 9.13 -4.28 -3.92
N GLN A 335 9.63 -4.64 -5.10
CA GLN A 335 10.77 -3.95 -5.68
C GLN A 335 10.39 -2.49 -5.95
N LEU A 336 11.11 -1.58 -5.30
CA LEU A 336 10.86 -0.14 -5.37
C LEU A 336 11.26 0.42 -6.74
N THR A 337 10.35 1.12 -7.38
CA THR A 337 10.62 1.99 -8.54
C THR A 337 10.33 3.44 -8.19
N LYS A 338 9.07 3.73 -7.89
CA LYS A 338 8.60 5.04 -7.42
C LYS A 338 7.58 4.85 -6.31
N TRP A 339 7.71 5.65 -5.28
CA TRP A 339 6.76 5.65 -4.17
C TRP A 339 6.54 7.06 -3.67
N SER A 340 5.34 7.34 -3.18
CA SER A 340 5.03 8.66 -2.66
C SER A 340 3.93 8.59 -1.61
N VAL A 341 4.08 9.42 -0.55
CA VAL A 341 3.10 9.52 0.52
C VAL A 341 3.21 10.86 1.25
N ASN A 342 2.12 11.30 1.85
CA ASN A 342 2.14 12.39 2.82
C ASN A 342 1.87 11.85 4.23
N LEU A 343 2.87 11.99 5.10
CA LEU A 343 2.88 11.58 6.50
C LEU A 343 2.92 12.78 7.45
N THR A 344 2.23 13.86 7.09
CA THR A 344 2.18 15.09 7.90
C THR A 344 1.79 14.79 9.35
N GLY A 345 2.54 15.37 10.30
CA GLY A 345 2.40 15.10 11.73
C GLY A 345 3.17 13.88 12.23
N SER A 346 4.06 13.33 11.40
CA SER A 346 4.98 12.25 11.78
C SER A 346 6.40 12.58 11.34
N ARG A 347 7.38 11.91 11.94
CA ARG A 347 8.79 12.00 11.58
C ARG A 347 9.24 10.65 11.00
N PRO A 348 9.02 10.43 9.70
CA PRO A 348 9.30 9.14 9.10
C PRO A 348 10.80 8.84 9.02
N VAL A 349 11.15 7.59 9.27
CA VAL A 349 12.45 7.00 9.01
C VAL A 349 12.29 6.05 7.83
N LEU A 350 13.00 6.32 6.75
CA LEU A 350 13.00 5.51 5.54
C LEU A 350 14.19 4.57 5.58
N ASN A 351 13.92 3.30 5.37
CA ASN A 351 14.95 2.27 5.27
C ASN A 351 14.88 1.62 3.88
N PHE A 352 16.04 1.38 3.32
CA PHE A 352 16.20 0.76 2.01
C PHE A 352 17.13 -0.44 2.10
N SER A 353 16.76 -1.52 1.45
CA SER A 353 17.53 -2.76 1.40
C SER A 353 17.77 -3.20 -0.04
N GLY A 354 18.99 -3.64 -0.35
CA GLY A 354 19.39 -4.09 -1.69
C GLY A 354 20.88 -4.15 -1.84
N ASP A 355 21.39 -4.91 -2.82
CA ASP A 355 22.83 -5.09 -3.04
C ASP A 355 23.52 -3.78 -3.45
N GLN A 356 22.86 -3.00 -4.29
CA GLN A 356 23.27 -1.67 -4.71
C GLN A 356 22.10 -0.72 -4.58
N ILE A 357 22.17 0.17 -3.62
CA ILE A 357 21.10 1.12 -3.31
C ILE A 357 21.47 2.48 -3.92
N ASN A 358 20.59 3.02 -4.74
CA ASN A 358 20.70 4.37 -5.28
C ASN A 358 19.27 4.96 -5.34
N ILE A 359 19.01 5.90 -4.46
CA ILE A 359 17.68 6.45 -4.20
C ILE A 359 17.74 7.97 -4.31
N LEU A 360 16.77 8.52 -5.04
CA LEU A 360 16.46 9.95 -5.01
C LEU A 360 15.25 10.18 -4.11
N ILE A 361 15.41 11.00 -3.09
CA ILE A 361 14.37 11.38 -2.14
C ILE A 361 14.05 12.87 -2.34
N THR A 362 12.78 13.16 -2.57
CA THR A 362 12.25 14.51 -2.50
C THR A 362 11.34 14.61 -1.28
N ALA A 363 11.67 15.48 -0.34
CA ALA A 363 10.85 15.71 0.84
C ALA A 363 10.38 17.17 0.88
N THR A 364 9.07 17.36 1.10
CA THR A 364 8.45 18.68 1.07
C THR A 364 7.65 18.90 2.35
N GLY A 365 7.74 20.09 2.91
CA GLY A 365 6.97 20.54 4.06
C GLY A 365 5.67 21.25 3.69
N VAL A 366 4.82 21.46 4.68
CA VAL A 366 3.55 22.20 4.54
C VAL A 366 3.77 23.65 4.12
N ASN A 367 4.89 24.22 4.52
CA ASN A 367 5.32 25.59 4.19
C ASN A 367 5.95 25.73 2.79
N GLY A 368 5.97 24.64 2.00
CA GLY A 368 6.58 24.62 0.68
C GLY A 368 8.10 24.40 0.68
N LYS A 369 8.76 24.35 1.84
CA LYS A 369 10.19 23.98 1.92
C LYS A 369 10.40 22.61 1.28
N LYS A 370 11.31 22.53 0.34
CA LYS A 370 11.65 21.28 -0.39
C LYS A 370 13.14 21.00 -0.23
N ILE A 371 13.45 19.72 -0.01
CA ILE A 371 14.80 19.21 -0.17
C ILE A 371 14.77 18.07 -1.19
N GLU A 372 15.88 17.90 -1.88
CA GLU A 372 16.11 16.80 -2.78
C GLU A 372 17.48 16.21 -2.47
N GLU A 373 17.52 14.94 -2.18
CA GLU A 373 18.73 14.26 -1.73
C GLU A 373 18.87 12.92 -2.45
N GLN A 374 20.06 12.66 -2.97
CA GLN A 374 20.43 11.38 -3.54
C GLN A 374 21.29 10.63 -2.53
N ILE A 375 20.85 9.44 -2.14
CA ILE A 375 21.57 8.54 -1.24
C ILE A 375 22.00 7.28 -1.97
N SER A 376 23.19 6.78 -1.66
CA SER A 376 23.73 5.57 -2.27
C SER A 376 24.48 4.74 -1.24
N GLY A 377 24.52 3.43 -1.44
CA GLY A 377 25.24 2.47 -0.59
C GLY A 377 24.88 1.03 -0.92
N SER A 378 25.11 0.12 0.01
CA SER A 378 24.88 -1.31 -0.14
C SER A 378 24.23 -1.90 1.10
N ASN A 379 23.57 -3.03 0.93
CA ASN A 379 22.89 -3.83 1.94
C ASN A 379 21.73 -3.13 2.62
N PHE A 380 21.99 -2.09 3.40
CA PHE A 380 20.97 -1.39 4.19
C PHE A 380 21.34 0.08 4.40
N ILE A 381 20.42 0.98 4.08
CA ILE A 381 20.56 2.43 4.30
C ILE A 381 19.35 2.96 5.03
N THR A 382 19.60 3.84 5.98
CA THR A 382 18.57 4.59 6.71
C THR A 382 18.66 6.07 6.35
N TRP A 383 17.50 6.68 6.09
CA TRP A 383 17.36 8.13 5.94
C TRP A 383 16.21 8.63 6.82
N GLN A 384 16.48 9.68 7.58
CA GLN A 384 15.47 10.28 8.47
C GLN A 384 15.01 11.61 7.91
N ALA A 385 13.69 11.78 7.76
CA ALA A 385 13.11 13.03 7.29
C ALA A 385 13.44 14.17 8.29
N PRO A 386 13.93 15.32 7.80
CA PRO A 386 14.04 16.51 8.61
C PRO A 386 12.68 16.96 9.16
N VAL A 387 12.71 17.62 10.32
CA VAL A 387 11.49 18.07 10.99
C VAL A 387 10.62 18.92 10.04
N GLY A 388 9.35 18.60 9.96
CA GLY A 388 8.36 19.27 9.11
C GLY A 388 8.37 18.90 7.63
N LEU A 389 9.25 17.99 7.19
CA LEU A 389 9.31 17.48 5.81
C LEU A 389 8.73 16.08 5.74
N SER A 390 7.44 15.95 5.56
CA SER A 390 6.71 14.68 5.64
C SER A 390 5.94 14.28 4.36
N ARG A 391 5.98 15.12 3.33
CA ARG A 391 5.51 14.76 1.98
C ARG A 391 6.68 14.19 1.21
N LEU A 392 6.67 12.90 1.01
CA LEU A 392 7.81 12.14 0.51
C LEU A 392 7.52 11.60 -0.89
N GLN A 393 8.49 11.77 -1.76
CA GLN A 393 8.56 11.10 -3.06
C GLN A 393 9.92 10.41 -3.15
N VAL A 394 9.91 9.14 -3.49
CA VAL A 394 11.08 8.28 -3.53
C VAL A 394 11.17 7.64 -4.90
N SER A 395 12.34 7.69 -5.52
CA SER A 395 12.60 7.02 -6.80
C SER A 395 13.88 6.19 -6.69
N ALA A 396 13.79 4.91 -6.98
CA ALA A 396 14.93 4.02 -7.03
C ALA A 396 15.57 4.05 -8.44
N LYS A 397 16.90 4.17 -8.47
CA LYS A 397 17.72 4.04 -9.67
C LYS A 397 18.45 2.70 -9.61
N GLY A 398 17.86 1.63 -10.16
CA GLY A 398 18.41 0.28 -10.13
C GLY A 398 17.33 -0.78 -9.91
N LYS A 399 17.78 -2.03 -9.82
CA LYS A 399 16.92 -3.20 -9.59
C LYS A 399 17.23 -3.82 -8.20
N GLY A 400 16.28 -4.57 -7.66
CA GLY A 400 16.48 -5.31 -6.42
C GLY A 400 16.49 -4.44 -5.15
N ILE A 401 16.02 -3.19 -5.21
CA ILE A 401 15.90 -2.32 -4.06
C ILE A 401 14.48 -2.43 -3.51
N SER A 402 14.35 -2.62 -2.21
CA SER A 402 13.09 -2.57 -1.48
C SER A 402 13.15 -1.48 -0.41
N GLY A 403 12.02 -0.88 -0.08
CA GLY A 403 11.95 0.19 0.89
C GLY A 403 10.81 0.03 1.88
N GLY A 404 10.99 0.58 3.07
CA GLY A 404 9.96 0.65 4.11
C GLY A 404 10.11 1.90 4.96
N VAL A 405 9.02 2.31 5.57
CA VAL A 405 8.96 3.46 6.47
C VAL A 405 8.60 3.00 7.86
N ILE A 406 9.35 3.43 8.85
CA ILE A 406 8.97 3.34 10.25
C ILE A 406 8.54 4.72 10.72
N LEU A 407 7.41 4.77 11.37
CA LEU A 407 6.92 5.96 12.03
C LEU A 407 7.14 5.79 13.52
N PHE A 408 7.88 6.74 14.10
CA PHE A 408 7.99 6.89 15.54
C PHE A 408 7.21 8.13 15.97
N PRO A 409 6.67 8.14 17.18
CA PRO A 409 6.03 9.33 17.72
C PRO A 409 7.06 10.47 17.91
N ASP A 410 6.65 11.71 17.61
CA ASP A 410 7.40 12.87 18.03
C ASP A 410 7.29 13.02 19.56
N SER A 411 8.43 13.17 20.22
CA SER A 411 8.56 13.56 21.65
C SER A 411 7.64 12.84 22.65
N GLY A 412 8.00 11.62 23.04
CA GLY A 412 7.45 10.98 24.26
C GLY A 412 6.02 10.43 24.16
N SER A 413 5.34 10.61 23.05
CA SER A 413 4.07 9.94 22.77
C SER A 413 4.31 8.55 22.16
N ILE A 414 3.39 7.63 22.40
CA ILE A 414 3.43 6.27 21.92
C ILE A 414 2.90 6.22 20.49
N GLY A 415 3.35 5.27 19.70
CA GLY A 415 2.85 4.96 18.37
C GLY A 415 3.99 4.56 17.45
N SER A 416 4.05 3.30 17.10
CA SER A 416 4.91 2.78 16.05
C SER A 416 4.03 2.23 14.94
N SER A 417 4.36 2.51 13.71
CA SER A 417 3.67 1.96 12.55
C SER A 417 4.65 1.74 11.42
N TYR A 418 4.41 0.70 10.64
CA TYR A 418 5.22 0.37 9.48
C TYR A 418 4.42 0.55 8.19
N ILE A 419 5.09 1.05 7.15
CA ILE A 419 4.51 1.18 5.81
C ILE A 419 5.51 0.62 4.79
N PRO A 420 5.18 -0.46 4.06
CA PRO A 420 6.00 -0.91 2.94
C PRO A 420 5.92 0.08 1.78
N MET A 421 7.02 0.31 1.08
CA MET A 421 7.04 1.14 -0.12
C MET A 421 6.64 0.32 -1.35
N ASN A 422 5.35 0.03 -1.46
CA ASN A 422 4.79 -0.69 -2.61
C ASN A 422 4.42 0.26 -3.75
N ASN A 423 4.65 -0.17 -4.99
CA ASN A 423 4.44 0.68 -6.18
C ASN A 423 2.98 0.97 -6.51
N GLY A 424 2.02 0.32 -5.86
CA GLY A 424 0.61 0.27 -6.24
C GLY A 424 -0.21 1.56 -6.05
N ALA A 425 0.37 2.65 -5.54
CA ALA A 425 -0.36 3.90 -5.28
C ALA A 425 -0.14 4.99 -6.34
N ASN A 426 0.64 4.75 -7.38
CA ASN A 426 0.86 5.71 -8.45
C ASN A 426 -0.23 5.59 -9.49
N LEU A 427 -1.25 6.45 -9.36
CA LEU A 427 -2.32 6.57 -10.32
C LEU A 427 -1.84 7.42 -11.50
N GLU A 428 -1.48 6.78 -12.60
CA GLU A 428 -1.23 7.48 -13.86
C GLU A 428 -2.55 7.68 -14.61
N THR A 429 -2.75 8.86 -15.17
CA THR A 429 -3.88 9.13 -16.07
C THR A 429 -3.66 8.28 -17.32
N ALA A 430 -4.56 7.32 -17.58
CA ALA A 430 -4.52 6.58 -18.82
C ALA A 430 -4.73 7.53 -19.99
N ALA A 431 -3.86 7.48 -21.00
CA ALA A 431 -4.10 8.17 -22.26
C ALA A 431 -5.32 7.54 -22.93
N GLU A 432 -6.21 8.37 -23.45
CA GLU A 432 -7.33 7.90 -24.24
C GLU A 432 -6.80 7.16 -25.50
N PRO A 433 -7.30 5.97 -25.84
CA PRO A 433 -6.96 5.35 -27.11
C PRO A 433 -7.38 6.30 -28.24
N VAL A 434 -6.42 6.74 -29.02
CA VAL A 434 -6.72 7.54 -30.23
C VAL A 434 -7.47 6.62 -31.18
N SER A 435 -8.67 7.04 -31.64
CA SER A 435 -9.36 6.33 -32.68
C SER A 435 -8.53 6.40 -33.96
N ASP A 436 -7.85 5.33 -34.29
CA ASP A 436 -7.06 5.21 -35.51
C ASP A 436 -7.92 4.48 -36.58
N ALA A 437 -8.49 5.22 -37.48
CA ALA A 437 -9.21 4.67 -38.61
C ALA A 437 -8.31 3.76 -39.49
N GLY A 438 -6.98 3.89 -39.39
CA GLY A 438 -6.02 3.04 -40.06
C GLY A 438 -5.98 1.60 -39.55
N VAL A 439 -6.55 1.32 -38.39
CA VAL A 439 -6.68 -0.06 -37.87
C VAL A 439 -7.63 -0.88 -38.72
N ILE A 440 -8.66 -0.26 -39.34
CA ILE A 440 -9.64 -0.93 -40.21
C ILE A 440 -9.05 -1.26 -41.60
N THR A 441 -7.99 -0.53 -41.98
CA THR A 441 -7.38 -0.66 -43.32
C THR A 441 -6.09 -1.50 -43.34
N ARG A 442 -5.64 -2.02 -42.22
CA ARG A 442 -4.44 -2.86 -42.06
C ARG A 442 -4.79 -4.33 -41.77
N GLY A 443 -5.96 -4.79 -42.17
CA GLY A 443 -6.38 -6.19 -42.14
C GLY A 443 -5.95 -6.94 -43.39
#